data_50c847829bbde97e70cde8c5245d7ac1
#
_entry.id   50c847829bbde97e70cde8c5245d7ac1
#
_cell.length_a   1.000
_cell.length_b   1.000
_cell.length_c   1.000
_cell.angle_alpha   90.00
_cell.angle_beta   90.00
_cell.angle_gamma   90.00
#
_symmetry.space_group_name_H-M   'P 1'
#
loop_
_entity.id
_entity.type
_entity.pdbx_description
1 polymer ?
#
loop_
_entity_poly.entity_id
_entity_poly.type
_entity_poly.pdbx_seq_one_letter_code
_entity_poly.pdbx_strand_id
1 'polypeptide(L)'
;LTLVFSAFSFLTINFYAQGVAKAKRLGPAGHLRLARWRETGGLIGICLASAAPAVFATFSSMPFAMFAGVFSALICTAALAMAGQWDRDIIRQPRAFVGVLRDHSARQILFLGLVNAAPVAVTSTLFLFYVESRLTAPEAAGPLLLLFFISAALAAPLWTFLAERFGLKRVMRAAMALAIF
;
A
#
# COMPACT_ATOMS: atom_id res chain seq x y z
N LEU A 1 -13.48 -0.89 14.66
CA LEU A 1 -12.34 -0.26 13.96
C LEU A 1 -11.02 -0.97 14.29
N THR A 2 -10.66 -1.14 15.55
CA THR A 2 -9.41 -1.76 16.01
C THR A 2 -9.17 -3.15 15.42
N LEU A 3 -10.21 -4.01 15.41
CA LEU A 3 -10.13 -5.35 14.82
C LEU A 3 -9.82 -5.32 13.33
N VAL A 4 -10.43 -4.39 12.58
CA VAL A 4 -10.19 -4.25 11.14
C VAL A 4 -8.75 -3.84 10.86
N PHE A 5 -8.24 -2.84 11.59
CA PHE A 5 -6.84 -2.42 11.44
C PHE A 5 -5.84 -3.49 11.86
N SER A 6 -6.11 -4.24 12.93
CA SER A 6 -5.26 -5.36 13.37
C SER A 6 -5.24 -6.47 12.32
N ALA A 7 -6.41 -6.85 11.79
CA ALA A 7 -6.52 -7.86 10.74
C ALA A 7 -5.81 -7.42 9.44
N PHE A 8 -5.97 -6.16 9.04
CA PHE A 8 -5.27 -5.59 7.88
C PHE A 8 -3.76 -5.61 8.07
N SER A 9 -3.26 -5.17 9.24
CA SER A 9 -1.84 -5.20 9.54
C SER A 9 -1.28 -6.63 9.52
N PHE A 10 -2.01 -7.58 10.11
CA PHE A 10 -1.63 -8.99 10.10
C PHE A 10 -1.56 -9.55 8.67
N LEU A 11 -2.57 -9.31 7.85
CA LEU A 11 -2.58 -9.73 6.44
C LEU A 11 -1.42 -9.11 5.65
N THR A 12 -1.17 -7.83 5.84
CA THR A 12 -0.10 -7.10 5.14
C THR A 12 1.28 -7.65 5.50
N ILE A 13 1.55 -7.87 6.80
CA ILE A 13 2.82 -8.43 7.27
C ILE A 13 3.04 -9.84 6.71
N ASN A 14 2.02 -10.69 6.77
CA ASN A 14 2.11 -12.05 6.24
C ASN A 14 2.31 -12.06 4.72
N PHE A 15 1.60 -11.21 4.00
CA PHE A 15 1.76 -11.06 2.55
C PHE A 15 3.17 -10.64 2.16
N TYR A 16 3.75 -9.68 2.89
CA TYR A 16 5.13 -9.25 2.64
C TYR A 16 6.15 -10.33 2.98
N ALA A 17 5.97 -11.06 4.08
CA ALA A 17 6.83 -12.17 4.46
C ALA A 17 6.83 -13.28 3.39
N GLN A 18 5.66 -13.65 2.88
CA GLN A 18 5.52 -14.60 1.78
C GLN A 18 6.17 -14.08 0.49
N GLY A 19 6.02 -12.79 0.20
CA GLY A 19 6.65 -12.14 -0.94
C GLY A 19 8.18 -12.27 -0.90
N VAL A 20 8.78 -12.05 0.25
CA VAL A 20 10.25 -12.19 0.44
C VAL A 20 10.72 -13.63 0.19
N ALA A 21 9.97 -14.62 0.67
CA ALA A 21 10.32 -16.03 0.45
C ALA A 21 10.21 -16.42 -1.03
N LYS A 22 9.14 -16.00 -1.70
CA LYS A 22 8.97 -16.26 -3.14
C LYS A 22 9.99 -15.52 -3.99
N ALA A 23 10.38 -14.31 -3.61
CA ALA A 23 11.40 -13.53 -4.31
C ALA A 23 12.73 -14.29 -4.44
N LYS A 24 13.13 -15.00 -3.39
CA LYS A 24 14.34 -15.83 -3.39
C LYS A 24 14.31 -16.92 -4.47
N ARG A 25 13.11 -17.47 -4.77
CA ARG A 25 12.93 -18.51 -5.80
C ARG A 25 12.92 -17.95 -7.22
N LEU A 26 12.64 -16.64 -7.38
CA LEU A 26 12.55 -15.98 -8.68
C LEU A 26 13.89 -15.42 -9.20
N GLY A 27 14.99 -15.67 -8.47
CA GLY A 27 16.32 -15.23 -8.85
C GLY A 27 16.65 -13.78 -8.44
N PRO A 28 17.77 -13.21 -8.93
CA PRO A 28 18.31 -11.92 -8.46
C PRO A 28 17.36 -10.73 -8.59
N ALA A 29 16.50 -10.71 -9.61
CA ALA A 29 15.51 -9.65 -9.83
C ALA A 29 14.14 -9.93 -9.17
N GLY A 30 13.99 -11.04 -8.45
CA GLY A 30 12.72 -11.50 -7.89
C GLY A 30 12.08 -10.48 -6.95
N HIS A 31 12.87 -9.84 -6.09
CA HIS A 31 12.38 -8.82 -5.17
C HIS A 31 11.80 -7.59 -5.90
N LEU A 32 12.50 -7.11 -6.93
CA LEU A 32 12.06 -5.96 -7.71
C LEU A 32 10.79 -6.27 -8.51
N ARG A 33 10.72 -7.46 -9.11
CA ARG A 33 9.55 -7.91 -9.87
C ARG A 33 8.31 -8.03 -8.99
N LEU A 34 8.42 -8.63 -7.81
CA LEU A 34 7.33 -8.75 -6.86
C LEU A 34 6.91 -7.40 -6.29
N ALA A 35 7.88 -6.53 -5.97
CA ALA A 35 7.57 -5.17 -5.51
C ALA A 35 6.79 -4.40 -6.58
N ARG A 36 7.21 -4.46 -7.85
CA ARG A 36 6.48 -3.81 -8.96
C ARG A 36 5.04 -4.28 -9.06
N TRP A 37 4.80 -5.60 -9.06
CA TRP A 37 3.44 -6.15 -9.13
C TRP A 37 2.59 -5.77 -7.92
N ARG A 38 3.18 -5.77 -6.73
CA ARG A 38 2.51 -5.38 -5.49
C ARG A 38 2.10 -3.91 -5.51
N GLU A 39 3.02 -3.01 -5.86
CA GLU A 39 2.75 -1.57 -5.90
C GLU A 39 1.73 -1.23 -6.98
N THR A 40 1.88 -1.79 -8.19
CA THR A 40 0.91 -1.58 -9.27
C THR A 40 -0.48 -2.12 -8.89
N GLY A 41 -0.54 -3.32 -8.34
CA GLY A 41 -1.81 -3.91 -7.89
C GLY A 41 -2.45 -3.11 -6.75
N GLY A 42 -1.64 -2.61 -5.81
CA GLY A 42 -2.10 -1.75 -4.72
C GLY A 42 -2.70 -0.43 -5.23
N LEU A 43 -2.02 0.25 -6.15
CA LEU A 43 -2.50 1.51 -6.75
C LEU A 43 -3.80 1.30 -7.53
N ILE A 44 -3.87 0.26 -8.35
CA ILE A 44 -5.11 -0.09 -9.07
C ILE A 44 -6.24 -0.38 -8.08
N GLY A 45 -5.96 -1.18 -7.04
CA GLY A 45 -6.93 -1.51 -6.00
C GLY A 45 -7.47 -0.29 -5.28
N ILE A 46 -6.62 0.67 -4.92
CA ILE A 46 -7.02 1.91 -4.27
C ILE A 46 -7.88 2.78 -5.20
N CYS A 47 -7.50 2.91 -6.48
CA CYS A 47 -8.30 3.65 -7.47
C CYS A 47 -9.70 3.03 -7.64
N LEU A 48 -9.79 1.70 -7.74
CA LEU A 48 -11.07 1.01 -7.84
C LEU A 48 -11.89 1.15 -6.57
N ALA A 49 -11.28 1.03 -5.40
CA ALA A 49 -11.94 1.15 -4.11
C ALA A 49 -12.48 2.57 -3.86
N SER A 50 -11.75 3.61 -4.28
CA SER A 50 -12.20 5.00 -4.12
C SER A 50 -13.36 5.36 -5.05
N ALA A 51 -13.44 4.77 -6.23
CA ALA A 51 -14.53 4.99 -7.18
C ALA A 51 -15.78 4.12 -6.89
N ALA A 52 -15.60 2.96 -6.26
CA ALA A 52 -16.65 1.96 -6.09
C ALA A 52 -17.91 2.48 -5.36
N PRO A 53 -17.85 3.23 -4.26
CA PRO A 53 -19.04 3.76 -3.61
C PRO A 53 -19.89 4.66 -4.50
N ALA A 54 -19.24 5.52 -5.32
CA ALA A 54 -19.94 6.39 -6.25
C ALA A 54 -20.64 5.58 -7.36
N VAL A 55 -19.97 4.56 -7.89
CA VAL A 55 -20.55 3.65 -8.88
C VAL A 55 -21.71 2.86 -8.28
N PHE A 56 -21.57 2.33 -7.06
CA PHE A 56 -22.64 1.57 -6.40
C PHE A 56 -23.85 2.44 -6.04
N ALA A 57 -23.65 3.73 -5.80
CA ALA A 57 -24.75 4.66 -5.55
C ALA A 57 -25.70 4.80 -6.77
N THR A 58 -25.24 4.48 -7.99
CA THR A 58 -26.10 4.48 -9.18
C THR A 58 -27.03 3.26 -9.26
N PHE A 59 -26.72 2.18 -8.55
CA PHE A 59 -27.45 0.90 -8.63
C PHE A 59 -28.12 0.50 -7.31
N SER A 60 -27.75 1.10 -6.18
CA SER A 60 -28.19 0.68 -4.87
C SER A 60 -28.46 1.85 -3.95
N SER A 61 -29.51 1.74 -3.15
CA SER A 61 -29.81 2.67 -2.06
C SER A 61 -28.83 2.56 -0.87
N MET A 62 -28.05 1.48 -0.82
CA MET A 62 -27.05 1.21 0.23
C MET A 62 -25.65 0.96 -0.36
N PRO A 63 -25.00 1.97 -0.98
CA PRO A 63 -23.75 1.79 -1.71
C PRO A 63 -22.60 1.26 -0.85
N PHE A 64 -22.51 1.67 0.40
CA PHE A 64 -21.47 1.20 1.32
C PHE A 64 -21.66 -0.25 1.76
N ALA A 65 -22.90 -0.71 1.93
CA ALA A 65 -23.17 -2.13 2.24
C ALA A 65 -22.83 -3.02 1.04
N MET A 66 -23.17 -2.58 -0.17
CA MET A 66 -22.79 -3.27 -1.40
C MET A 66 -21.26 -3.30 -1.57
N PHE A 67 -20.57 -2.19 -1.31
CA PHE A 67 -19.11 -2.13 -1.31
C PHE A 67 -18.50 -3.13 -0.31
N ALA A 68 -18.99 -3.17 0.92
CA ALA A 68 -18.52 -4.10 1.94
C ALA A 68 -18.70 -5.57 1.51
N GLY A 69 -19.85 -5.91 0.90
CA GLY A 69 -20.13 -7.25 0.39
C GLY A 69 -19.18 -7.66 -0.72
N VAL A 70 -19.01 -6.82 -1.73
CA VAL A 70 -18.09 -7.06 -2.86
C VAL A 70 -16.65 -7.17 -2.37
N PHE A 71 -16.22 -6.27 -1.48
CA PHE A 71 -14.89 -6.29 -0.92
C PHE A 71 -14.61 -7.56 -0.11
N SER A 72 -15.57 -8.00 0.71
CA SER A 72 -15.48 -9.26 1.46
C SER A 72 -15.37 -10.47 0.53
N ALA A 73 -16.17 -10.51 -0.52
CA ALA A 73 -16.13 -11.57 -1.52
C ALA A 73 -14.77 -11.62 -2.24
N LEU A 74 -14.22 -10.45 -2.61
CA LEU A 74 -12.89 -10.35 -3.22
C LEU A 74 -11.79 -10.84 -2.29
N ILE A 75 -11.82 -10.48 -1.00
CA ILE A 75 -10.84 -10.97 -0.01
C ILE A 75 -10.93 -12.49 0.13
N CYS A 76 -12.14 -13.04 0.27
CA CYS A 76 -12.34 -14.48 0.38
C CYS A 76 -11.81 -15.20 -0.87
N THR A 77 -12.14 -14.72 -2.05
CA THR A 77 -11.67 -15.28 -3.32
C THR A 77 -10.15 -15.22 -3.45
N ALA A 78 -9.55 -14.09 -3.10
CA ALA A 78 -8.10 -13.93 -3.09
C ALA A 78 -7.43 -14.88 -2.08
N ALA A 79 -7.99 -15.01 -0.88
CA ALA A 79 -7.48 -15.92 0.14
C ALA A 79 -7.54 -17.38 -0.31
N LEU A 80 -8.62 -17.80 -0.94
CA LEU A 80 -8.77 -19.14 -1.52
C LEU A 80 -7.79 -19.38 -2.67
N ALA A 81 -7.64 -18.42 -3.57
CA ALA A 81 -6.67 -18.51 -4.67
C ALA A 81 -5.23 -18.60 -4.17
N MET A 82 -4.93 -17.96 -3.04
CA MET A 82 -3.60 -18.02 -2.41
C MET A 82 -3.40 -19.22 -1.49
N ALA A 83 -4.43 -19.97 -1.14
CA ALA A 83 -4.35 -21.04 -0.14
C ALA A 83 -3.26 -22.10 -0.46
N GLY A 84 -3.08 -22.44 -1.73
CA GLY A 84 -2.04 -23.37 -2.20
C GLY A 84 -0.65 -22.73 -2.36
N GLN A 85 -0.52 -21.43 -2.17
CA GLN A 85 0.70 -20.67 -2.43
C GLN A 85 1.46 -20.29 -1.15
N TRP A 86 0.88 -20.58 0.03
CA TRP A 86 1.49 -20.28 1.32
C TRP A 86 2.64 -21.23 1.59
N ASP A 87 3.83 -20.68 1.81
CA ASP A 87 5.03 -21.44 2.14
C ASP A 87 5.05 -21.72 3.65
N ARG A 88 4.88 -22.98 4.04
CA ARG A 88 4.80 -23.39 5.45
C ARG A 88 6.14 -23.33 6.16
N ASP A 89 7.24 -23.29 5.42
CA ASP A 89 8.59 -23.32 6.00
C ASP A 89 9.01 -21.97 6.61
N ILE A 90 8.32 -20.88 6.26
CA ILE A 90 8.60 -19.53 6.81
C ILE A 90 8.23 -19.44 8.29
N ILE A 91 7.26 -20.22 8.74
CA ILE A 91 6.71 -20.16 10.10
C ILE A 91 7.68 -20.78 11.15
N ARG A 92 8.70 -21.51 10.71
CA ARG A 92 9.56 -22.30 11.58
C ARG A 92 10.82 -21.63 12.12
N GLN A 93 11.06 -20.37 11.84
CA GLN A 93 12.17 -19.64 12.46
C GLN A 93 11.66 -18.70 13.56
N PRO A 94 11.60 -19.13 14.81
CA PRO A 94 11.32 -18.24 15.93
C PRO A 94 12.57 -17.39 16.21
N ARG A 95 12.87 -16.44 15.32
CA ARG A 95 13.77 -15.35 15.69
C ARG A 95 12.97 -14.41 16.55
N ALA A 96 13.27 -14.44 17.84
CA ALA A 96 12.63 -13.56 18.80
C ALA A 96 12.64 -12.13 18.27
N PHE A 97 11.49 -11.47 18.24
CA PHE A 97 11.31 -10.05 17.91
C PHE A 97 12.36 -9.17 18.62
N VAL A 98 12.73 -9.54 19.83
CA VAL A 98 13.82 -8.93 20.61
C VAL A 98 15.18 -9.01 19.90
N GLY A 99 15.48 -10.08 19.17
CA GLY A 99 16.73 -10.22 18.42
C GLY A 99 16.82 -9.24 17.26
N VAL A 100 15.70 -8.96 16.57
CA VAL A 100 15.62 -7.96 15.49
C VAL A 100 15.82 -6.55 16.05
N LEU A 101 15.22 -6.25 17.22
CA LEU A 101 15.38 -4.94 17.85
C LEU A 101 16.79 -4.70 18.44
N ARG A 102 17.57 -5.75 18.70
CA ARG A 102 18.98 -5.65 19.12
C ARG A 102 19.93 -5.38 17.95
N ASP A 103 19.55 -5.75 16.73
CA ASP A 103 20.37 -5.48 15.56
C ASP A 103 20.32 -3.99 15.21
N HIS A 104 21.49 -3.37 15.18
CA HIS A 104 21.65 -1.94 14.85
C HIS A 104 21.13 -1.61 13.44
N SER A 105 21.43 -2.46 12.45
CA SER A 105 20.98 -2.28 11.07
C SER A 105 19.48 -2.38 10.95
N ALA A 106 18.87 -3.34 11.63
CA ALA A 106 17.41 -3.50 11.65
C ALA A 106 16.71 -2.29 12.27
N ARG A 107 17.23 -1.75 13.39
CA ARG A 107 16.69 -0.51 14.00
C ARG A 107 16.78 0.68 13.07
N GLN A 108 17.89 0.86 12.36
CA GLN A 108 18.05 1.93 11.39
C GLN A 108 17.02 1.84 10.26
N ILE A 109 16.80 0.64 9.72
CA ILE A 109 15.82 0.41 8.65
C ILE A 109 14.40 0.67 9.17
N LEU A 110 14.07 0.21 10.38
CA LEU A 110 12.77 0.45 11.00
C LEU A 110 12.53 1.95 11.25
N PHE A 111 13.54 2.67 11.74
CA PHE A 111 13.46 4.11 11.97
C PHE A 111 13.29 4.88 10.65
N LEU A 112 14.07 4.53 9.62
CA LEU A 112 13.92 5.11 8.29
C LEU A 112 12.53 4.84 7.70
N GLY A 113 12.02 3.62 7.87
CA GLY A 113 10.66 3.26 7.45
C GLY A 113 9.60 4.09 8.16
N LEU A 114 9.72 4.28 9.47
CA LEU A 114 8.81 5.10 10.26
C LEU A 114 8.83 6.57 9.81
N VAL A 115 10.02 7.16 9.68
CA VAL A 115 10.18 8.55 9.22
C VAL A 115 9.64 8.74 7.81
N ASN A 116 9.81 7.76 6.93
CA ASN A 116 9.27 7.82 5.56
C ASN A 116 7.74 7.65 5.50
N ALA A 117 7.17 6.85 6.40
CA ALA A 117 5.72 6.59 6.43
C ALA A 117 4.93 7.75 7.09
N ALA A 118 5.53 8.44 8.04
CA ALA A 118 4.87 9.50 8.81
C ALA A 118 4.31 10.64 7.94
N PRO A 119 5.05 11.25 6.99
CA PRO A 119 4.51 12.31 6.12
C PRO A 119 3.32 11.83 5.30
N VAL A 120 3.37 10.61 4.75
CA VAL A 120 2.29 10.05 3.95
C VAL A 120 1.03 9.86 4.79
N ALA A 121 1.15 9.34 6.01
CA ALA A 121 0.03 9.16 6.93
C ALA A 121 -0.59 10.50 7.33
N VAL A 122 0.22 11.49 7.65
CA VAL A 122 -0.24 12.85 8.00
C VAL A 122 -0.94 13.51 6.81
N THR A 123 -0.34 13.49 5.62
CA THR A 123 -0.91 14.09 4.42
C THR A 123 -2.24 13.44 4.04
N SER A 124 -2.32 12.11 4.10
CA SER A 124 -3.55 11.39 3.78
C SER A 124 -4.69 11.72 4.75
N THR A 125 -4.38 11.88 6.03
CA THR A 125 -5.38 12.24 7.05
C THR A 125 -5.82 13.70 6.89
N LEU A 126 -4.87 14.62 6.72
CA LEU A 126 -5.14 16.04 6.59
C LEU A 126 -5.87 16.38 5.28
N PHE A 127 -5.67 15.60 4.23
CA PHE A 127 -6.33 15.83 2.94
C PHE A 127 -7.86 15.85 3.06
N LEU A 128 -8.44 14.86 3.73
CA LEU A 128 -9.88 14.80 3.94
C LEU A 128 -10.39 16.01 4.75
N PHE A 129 -9.71 16.35 5.85
CA PHE A 129 -10.04 17.53 6.65
C PHE A 129 -9.92 18.84 5.84
N TYR A 130 -8.93 18.93 4.98
CA TYR A 130 -8.73 20.09 4.13
C TYR A 130 -9.88 20.25 3.11
N VAL A 131 -10.29 19.16 2.48
CA VAL A 131 -11.42 19.16 1.52
C VAL A 131 -12.73 19.54 2.22
N GLU A 132 -12.98 18.99 3.40
CA GLU A 132 -14.21 19.29 4.14
C GLU A 132 -14.24 20.70 4.72
N SER A 133 -13.13 21.13 5.35
CA SER A 133 -13.12 22.37 6.15
C SER A 133 -12.74 23.62 5.35
N ARG A 134 -11.88 23.47 4.33
CA ARG A 134 -11.37 24.62 3.55
C ARG A 134 -12.05 24.77 2.20
N LEU A 135 -12.26 23.68 1.50
CA LEU A 135 -12.92 23.72 0.20
C LEU A 135 -14.46 23.74 0.34
N THR A 136 -14.99 23.42 1.52
CA THR A 136 -16.44 23.35 1.80
C THR A 136 -17.22 22.58 0.72
N ALA A 137 -16.57 21.61 0.10
CA ALA A 137 -17.08 20.80 -1.00
C ALA A 137 -16.96 19.30 -0.67
N PRO A 138 -17.72 18.79 0.31
CA PRO A 138 -17.63 17.37 0.71
C PRO A 138 -17.93 16.44 -0.46
N GLU A 139 -18.75 16.86 -1.42
CA GLU A 139 -19.09 16.09 -2.62
C GLU A 139 -17.88 15.90 -3.55
N ALA A 140 -16.90 16.81 -3.51
CA ALA A 140 -15.68 16.71 -4.31
C ALA A 140 -14.59 15.82 -3.68
N ALA A 141 -14.76 15.39 -2.43
CA ALA A 141 -13.75 14.59 -1.73
C ALA A 141 -13.43 13.28 -2.47
N GLY A 142 -14.43 12.56 -2.93
CA GLY A 142 -14.26 11.31 -3.70
C GLY A 142 -13.51 11.51 -5.02
N PRO A 143 -13.99 12.38 -5.92
CA PRO A 143 -13.29 12.70 -7.18
C PRO A 143 -11.87 13.22 -6.98
N LEU A 144 -11.61 14.08 -5.99
CA LEU A 144 -10.28 14.59 -5.69
C LEU A 144 -9.35 13.50 -5.17
N LEU A 145 -9.85 12.60 -4.32
CA LEU A 145 -9.10 11.46 -3.83
C LEU A 145 -8.75 10.50 -4.98
N LEU A 146 -9.69 10.25 -5.88
CA LEU A 146 -9.46 9.46 -7.08
C LEU A 146 -8.38 10.08 -7.97
N LEU A 147 -8.47 11.38 -8.21
CA LEU A 147 -7.45 12.13 -8.98
C LEU A 147 -6.07 12.01 -8.34
N PHE A 148 -5.98 12.14 -7.02
CA PHE A 148 -4.74 11.95 -6.27
C PHE A 148 -4.13 10.57 -6.50
N PHE A 149 -4.92 9.49 -6.40
CA PHE A 149 -4.41 8.14 -6.62
C PHE A 149 -4.08 7.85 -8.07
N ILE A 150 -4.84 8.36 -9.04
CA ILE A 150 -4.51 8.25 -10.46
C ILE A 150 -3.18 8.95 -10.75
N SER A 151 -2.98 10.16 -10.21
CA SER A 151 -1.72 10.89 -10.37
C SER A 151 -0.54 10.11 -9.79
N ALA A 152 -0.70 9.50 -8.62
CA ALA A 152 0.31 8.64 -8.01
C ALA A 152 0.61 7.40 -8.88
N ALA A 153 -0.42 6.76 -9.43
CA ALA A 153 -0.30 5.60 -10.30
C ALA A 153 0.46 5.93 -11.60
N LEU A 154 0.19 7.09 -12.19
CA LEU A 154 0.88 7.57 -13.40
C LEU A 154 2.31 8.00 -13.11
N ALA A 155 2.58 8.56 -11.93
CA ALA A 155 3.91 8.97 -11.52
C ALA A 155 4.84 7.77 -11.20
N ALA A 156 4.30 6.64 -10.73
CA ALA A 156 5.09 5.48 -10.34
C ALA A 156 6.01 4.93 -11.47
N PRO A 157 5.54 4.70 -12.71
CA PRO A 157 6.42 4.27 -13.80
C PRO A 157 7.44 5.34 -14.19
N LEU A 158 7.11 6.63 -14.09
CA LEU A 158 8.03 7.72 -14.34
C LEU A 158 9.19 7.70 -13.34
N TRP A 159 8.90 7.58 -12.05
CA TRP A 159 9.92 7.49 -11.01
C TRP A 159 10.80 6.25 -11.15
N THR A 160 10.22 5.12 -11.56
CA THR A 160 10.98 3.89 -11.84
C THR A 160 11.95 4.10 -13.00
N PHE A 161 11.48 4.67 -14.10
CA PHE A 161 12.33 5.00 -15.26
C PHE A 161 13.47 5.96 -14.91
N LEU A 162 13.18 7.01 -14.14
CA LEU A 162 14.20 7.94 -13.66
C LEU A 162 15.23 7.25 -12.75
N ALA A 163 14.79 6.35 -11.88
CA ALA A 163 15.67 5.60 -10.99
C ALA A 163 16.60 4.65 -11.74
N GLU A 164 16.11 4.02 -12.80
CA GLU A 164 16.93 3.18 -13.69
C GLU A 164 17.98 4.01 -14.44
N ARG A 165 17.62 5.22 -14.89
CA ARG A 165 18.51 6.07 -15.70
C ARG A 165 19.53 6.85 -14.88
N PHE A 166 19.15 7.43 -13.76
CA PHE A 166 19.97 8.36 -12.96
C PHE A 166 20.48 7.76 -11.65
N GLY A 167 20.03 6.55 -11.31
CA GLY A 167 20.39 5.84 -10.11
C GLY A 167 19.46 6.18 -8.92
N LEU A 168 19.10 5.15 -8.17
CA LEU A 168 18.12 5.20 -7.09
C LEU A 168 18.40 6.30 -6.05
N LYS A 169 19.66 6.46 -5.61
CA LYS A 169 20.03 7.44 -4.58
C LYS A 169 19.81 8.90 -5.01
N ARG A 170 20.06 9.23 -6.29
CA ARG A 170 19.86 10.58 -6.80
C ARG A 170 18.38 10.91 -6.93
N VAL A 171 17.63 9.96 -7.47
CA VAL A 171 16.17 10.12 -7.67
C VAL A 171 15.44 10.21 -6.34
N MET A 172 15.79 9.40 -5.34
CA MET A 172 15.22 9.52 -3.99
C MET A 172 15.48 10.89 -3.37
N ARG A 173 16.69 11.43 -3.48
CA ARG A 173 17.01 12.78 -2.98
C ARG A 173 16.20 13.86 -3.68
N ALA A 174 16.08 13.75 -5.00
CA ALA A 174 15.26 14.69 -5.78
C ALA A 174 13.78 14.61 -5.39
N ALA A 175 13.24 13.40 -5.23
CA ALA A 175 11.86 13.21 -4.80
C ALA A 175 11.61 13.75 -3.38
N MET A 176 12.54 13.54 -2.44
CA MET A 176 12.44 14.11 -1.09
C MET A 176 12.49 15.65 -1.11
N ALA A 177 13.37 16.25 -1.92
CA ALA A 177 13.42 17.70 -2.07
C ALA A 177 12.11 18.24 -2.66
N LEU A 178 11.53 17.58 -3.63
CA LEU A 178 10.27 17.96 -4.29
C LEU A 178 9.05 17.81 -3.35
N ALA A 179 9.12 16.92 -2.36
CA ALA A 179 8.06 16.72 -1.38
C ALA A 179 8.03 17.78 -0.27
N ILE A 180 9.08 18.61 -0.15
CA ILE A 180 9.19 19.69 0.86
C ILE A 180 8.58 21.00 0.32
N PHE A 181 8.52 21.20 -1.00
CA PHE A 181 7.96 22.37 -1.66
C PHE A 181 6.54 22.12 -2.19
#